data_7cac51f39a173d6de50aaf01e3ecce04
#
_entry.id   7cac51f39a173d6de50aaf01e3ecce04
#
_cell.length_a   1.000
_cell.length_b   1.000
_cell.length_c   1.000
_cell.angle_alpha   90.00
_cell.angle_beta   90.00
_cell.angle_gamma   90.00
#
_symmetry.space_group_name_H-M   'P 1'
#
loop_
_entity.id
_entity.type
_entity.pdbx_description
1 polymer ?
#
loop_
_entity_poly.entity_id
_entity_poly.type
_entity_poly.pdbx_seq_one_letter_code
_entity_poly.pdbx_strand_id
1 'polypeptide(L)' 'MNGETMLRVANVADEATMESVRDVLDQLDIDYEHMRSEPGDDRFPQTAYFYVPDDSAEDVESTLADLSGEHGFDAEVL' A
#
# COMPACT_ATOMS: atom_id res chain seq x y z
N MET A 1 4.05 20.91 8.22
CA MET A 1 2.67 20.83 7.81
C MET A 1 2.25 19.38 7.64
N ASN A 2 1.10 19.04 8.15
CA ASN A 2 0.66 17.64 8.15
C ASN A 2 -0.12 17.33 6.90
N GLY A 3 0.58 17.04 5.82
CA GLY A 3 -0.04 16.60 4.61
C GLY A 3 -0.10 15.08 4.56
N GLU A 4 -0.92 14.63 3.65
CA GLU A 4 -0.98 13.22 3.31
C GLU A 4 -0.56 13.05 1.87
N THR A 5 0.02 11.89 1.57
CA THR A 5 0.40 11.58 0.22
C THR A 5 -0.26 10.27 -0.20
N MET A 6 -0.45 10.11 -1.49
CA MET A 6 -1.09 8.90 -2.00
C MET A 6 -0.04 7.81 -2.23
N LEU A 7 -0.34 6.64 -1.69
CA LEU A 7 0.42 5.43 -1.94
C LEU A 7 -0.38 4.57 -2.92
N ARG A 8 0.24 4.21 -4.02
CA ARG A 8 -0.36 3.29 -4.99
C ARG A 8 0.36 1.95 -4.93
N VAL A 9 -0.39 0.90 -4.66
CA VAL A 9 0.12 -0.47 -4.65
C VAL A 9 -0.50 -1.20 -5.84
N ALA A 10 0.27 -1.36 -6.88
CA ALA A 10 -0.20 -1.96 -8.12
C ALA A 10 0.15 -3.45 -8.18
N ASN A 11 -0.58 -4.17 -9.01
CA ASN A 11 -0.31 -5.59 -9.29
C ASN A 11 -0.40 -6.48 -8.05
N VAL A 12 -1.38 -6.20 -7.20
CA VAL A 12 -1.66 -7.04 -6.04
C VAL A 12 -2.33 -8.31 -6.54
N ALA A 13 -1.64 -9.42 -6.43
CA ALA A 13 -2.03 -10.66 -7.12
C ALA A 13 -3.22 -11.37 -6.47
N ASP A 14 -3.39 -11.22 -5.16
CA ASP A 14 -4.45 -11.91 -4.44
C ASP A 14 -4.73 -11.22 -3.10
N GLU A 15 -5.75 -11.72 -2.40
CA GLU A 15 -6.18 -11.16 -1.12
C GLU A 15 -5.10 -11.29 -0.05
N ALA A 16 -4.36 -12.39 -0.06
CA ALA A 16 -3.30 -12.59 0.92
C ALA A 16 -2.21 -11.52 0.79
N THR A 17 -1.89 -11.14 -0.43
CA THR A 17 -0.94 -10.05 -0.69
C THR A 17 -1.49 -8.72 -0.18
N MET A 18 -2.77 -8.45 -0.40
CA MET A 18 -3.42 -7.25 0.12
C MET A 18 -3.35 -7.19 1.64
N GLU A 19 -3.62 -8.30 2.31
CA GLU A 19 -3.52 -8.36 3.77
C GLU A 19 -2.10 -8.10 4.25
N SER A 20 -1.11 -8.63 3.54
CA SER A 20 0.30 -8.39 3.87
C SER A 20 0.64 -6.90 3.78
N VAL A 21 0.13 -6.20 2.78
CA VAL A 21 0.33 -4.76 2.64
C VAL A 21 -0.28 -4.03 3.83
N ARG A 22 -1.50 -4.36 4.19
CA ARG A 22 -2.17 -3.72 5.33
C ARG A 22 -1.45 -4.00 6.64
N ASP A 23 -0.97 -5.22 6.82
CA ASP A 23 -0.23 -5.60 8.02
C ASP A 23 1.03 -4.75 8.18
N VAL A 24 1.73 -4.49 7.08
CA VAL A 24 2.91 -3.63 7.10
C VAL A 24 2.53 -2.23 7.54
N LEU A 25 1.45 -1.69 6.99
CA LEU A 25 1.00 -0.35 7.36
C LEU A 25 0.59 -0.29 8.83
N ASP A 26 -0.04 -1.35 9.33
CA ASP A 26 -0.40 -1.44 10.75
C ASP A 26 0.84 -1.52 11.63
N GLN A 27 1.85 -2.26 11.22
CA GLN A 27 3.08 -2.43 12.00
C GLN A 27 3.89 -1.13 12.07
N LEU A 28 3.77 -0.28 11.08
CA LEU A 28 4.45 1.02 11.08
C LEU A 28 3.78 2.02 12.02
N ASP A 29 2.62 1.66 12.56
CA ASP A 29 1.89 2.47 13.54
C ASP A 29 1.59 3.87 13.00
N ILE A 30 1.11 3.93 11.78
CA ILE A 30 0.76 5.18 11.11
C ILE A 30 -0.75 5.24 10.87
N ASP A 31 -1.26 6.46 10.75
CA ASP A 31 -2.65 6.68 10.35
C ASP A 31 -2.73 6.63 8.84
N TYR A 32 -3.21 5.55 8.31
CA TYR A 32 -3.43 5.43 6.88
C TYR A 32 -4.91 5.25 6.58
N GLU A 33 -5.30 5.54 5.35
CA GLU A 33 -6.66 5.36 4.91
C GLU A 33 -6.67 4.64 3.58
N HIS A 34 -7.43 3.57 3.50
CA HIS A 34 -7.62 2.84 2.25
C HIS A 34 -8.70 3.53 1.43
N MET A 35 -8.30 4.16 0.34
CA MET A 35 -9.21 4.95 -0.47
C MET A 35 -10.04 4.07 -1.38
N ARG A 36 -9.39 3.21 -2.15
CA ARG A 36 -10.10 2.33 -3.09
C ARG A 36 -9.14 1.30 -3.65
N SER A 37 -9.71 0.30 -4.32
CA SER A 37 -8.96 -0.68 -5.09
C SER A 37 -9.61 -0.81 -6.46
N GLU A 38 -8.80 -1.01 -7.50
CA GLU A 38 -9.28 -1.16 -8.87
C GLU A 38 -8.70 -2.40 -9.52
N PRO A 39 -9.51 -3.26 -10.13
CA PRO A 39 -10.98 -3.21 -10.09
C PRO A 39 -11.46 -3.59 -8.69
N GLY A 40 -12.60 -3.13 -8.26
CA GLY A 40 -13.18 -3.52 -6.99
C GLY A 40 -13.61 -4.99 -7.04
N ASP A 41 -14.37 -5.40 -6.05
CA ASP A 41 -15.09 -6.70 -6.09
C ASP A 41 -14.22 -7.94 -6.13
N ASP A 42 -13.23 -8.05 -5.29
CA ASP A 42 -12.45 -9.28 -5.16
C ASP A 42 -11.79 -9.78 -6.45
N ARG A 43 -11.68 -8.93 -7.43
CA ARG A 43 -10.98 -9.28 -8.66
C ARG A 43 -9.51 -8.96 -8.55
N PHE A 44 -8.68 -9.88 -8.94
CA PHE A 44 -7.24 -9.72 -8.91
C PHE A 44 -6.66 -9.98 -10.30
N PRO A 45 -5.53 -9.37 -10.62
CA PRO A 45 -4.74 -8.46 -9.79
C PRO A 45 -5.44 -7.10 -9.59
N GLN A 46 -5.16 -6.47 -8.47
CA GLN A 46 -5.74 -5.17 -8.10
C GLN A 46 -4.67 -4.11 -7.94
N THR A 47 -5.08 -2.85 -8.07
CA THR A 47 -4.29 -1.70 -7.67
C THR A 47 -5.02 -1.04 -6.50
N ALA A 48 -4.35 -0.91 -5.38
CA ALA A 48 -4.91 -0.30 -4.18
C ALA A 48 -4.33 1.08 -3.97
N TYR A 49 -5.19 1.99 -3.51
CA TYR A 49 -4.80 3.37 -3.23
C TYR A 49 -5.03 3.66 -1.76
N PHE A 50 -4.01 4.20 -1.14
CA PHE A 50 -4.04 4.58 0.28
C PHE A 50 -3.56 6.00 0.43
N TYR A 51 -4.05 6.68 1.47
CA TYR A 51 -3.40 7.90 1.94
C TYR A 51 -2.56 7.55 3.15
N VAL A 52 -1.34 8.07 3.16
CA VAL A 52 -0.41 7.90 4.27
C VAL A 52 0.15 9.26 4.65
N PRO A 53 0.55 9.46 5.93
CA PRO A 53 1.16 10.73 6.33
C PRO A 53 2.44 10.99 5.56
N ASP A 54 2.66 12.24 5.14
CA ASP A 54 3.88 12.61 4.42
C ASP A 54 5.14 12.23 5.17
N ASP A 55 5.11 12.38 6.47
CA ASP A 55 6.27 12.08 7.32
C ASP A 55 6.66 10.61 7.28
N SER A 56 5.72 9.75 6.96
CA SER A 56 5.93 8.30 6.95
C SER A 56 6.04 7.74 5.55
N ALA A 57 5.84 8.55 4.53
CA ALA A 57 5.77 8.06 3.14
C ALA A 57 7.03 7.32 2.71
N GLU A 58 8.19 7.82 3.06
CA GLU A 58 9.45 7.18 2.70
C GLU A 58 9.61 5.82 3.39
N ASP A 59 9.24 5.74 4.66
CA ASP A 59 9.32 4.50 5.41
C ASP A 59 8.35 3.47 4.84
N VAL A 60 7.16 3.91 4.50
CA VAL A 60 6.15 3.05 3.88
C VAL A 60 6.67 2.51 2.56
N GLU A 61 7.16 3.38 1.70
CA GLU A 61 7.66 2.96 0.40
C GLU A 61 8.81 1.97 0.53
N SER A 62 9.76 2.28 1.40
CA SER A 62 10.92 1.42 1.62
C SER A 62 10.53 0.05 2.14
N THR A 63 9.64 0.02 3.13
CA THR A 63 9.20 -1.24 3.72
C THR A 63 8.40 -2.07 2.71
N LEU A 64 7.53 -1.44 1.95
CA LEU A 64 6.75 -2.14 0.94
C LEU A 64 7.62 -2.58 -0.24
N ALA A 65 8.67 -1.84 -0.56
CA ALA A 65 9.60 -2.25 -1.60
C ALA A 65 10.28 -3.58 -1.26
N ASP A 66 10.65 -3.75 0.00
CA ASP A 66 11.22 -5.02 0.46
C ASP A 66 10.21 -6.16 0.33
N LEU A 67 8.97 -5.90 0.71
CA LEU A 67 7.91 -6.89 0.64
C LEU A 67 7.54 -7.19 -0.81
N SER A 68 7.59 -6.20 -1.69
CA SER A 68 7.25 -6.38 -3.09
C SER A 68 8.16 -7.36 -3.79
N GLY A 69 9.41 -7.44 -3.37
CA GLY A 69 10.35 -8.40 -3.91
C GLY A 69 9.91 -9.84 -3.67
N GLU A 70 9.15 -10.09 -2.61
CA GLU A 70 8.64 -11.41 -2.28
C GLU A 70 7.28 -11.70 -2.92
N HIS A 71 6.44 -10.68 -3.05
CA HIS A 71 5.04 -10.86 -3.47
C HIS A 71 4.74 -10.37 -4.87
N GLY A 72 5.66 -9.67 -5.50
CA GLY A 72 5.51 -9.28 -6.90
C GLY A 72 4.59 -8.09 -7.17
N PHE A 73 4.21 -7.34 -6.15
CA PHE A 73 3.45 -6.10 -6.37
C PHE A 73 4.39 -4.91 -6.52
N ASP A 74 3.86 -3.78 -6.97
CA ASP A 74 4.62 -2.54 -7.09
C ASP A 74 4.01 -1.48 -6.17
N ALA A 75 4.82 -0.94 -5.27
CA ALA A 75 4.40 0.13 -4.38
C ALA A 75 5.08 1.43 -4.77
N GLU A 76 4.29 2.49 -4.86
CA GLU A 76 4.79 3.78 -5.32
C GLU A 76 4.11 4.91 -4.55
N VAL A 77 4.89 5.86 -4.08
CA VAL A 77 4.37 7.07 -3.47
C VAL A 77 4.30 8.15 -4.55
N LEU A 78 3.12 8.71 -4.72
CA LEU A 78 2.85 9.68 -5.79
C LEU A 78 3.07 11.13 -5.36
#